data_c47abbe723cbf7fa9b4b00ce8971763f
#
_entry.id   c47abbe723cbf7fa9b4b00ce8971763f
#
_cell.length_a   1.000
_cell.length_b   1.000
_cell.length_c   1.000
_cell.angle_alpha   90.00
_cell.angle_beta   90.00
_cell.angle_gamma   90.00
#
_symmetry.space_group_name_H-M   'P 1'
#
loop_
_entity.id
_entity.type
_entity.pdbx_description
1 polymer ?
#
loop_
_entity_poly.entity_id
_entity_poly.type
_entity_poly.pdbx_seq_one_letter_code
_entity_poly.pdbx_strand_id
1 'polypeptide(L)'
;MSQAQSVVVSAPRGSAISCKNWQSEAALRMLMNNLDPEVAERPEDLVVYGGTGKAARDWPSFHAIVKCLRELEADETLLVQSGKPVAVFRTHTHAPRVLIANSNLVGRFATWDHFRELERKGLMMYGQMTAGSWIYIGSQGIVQGTYETFGAVARKHFGGTLAGRFVLTAGLGGMGGAQTLAATMNDAAILGVDVDPSRIQKRLDTGYCDRMTADLDEALRWIREAQAAKKGLSVGLVGNAADVLPLMVERGIIPDVVTDQTSAHDMLNGYVPHG
;
A
#
# COMPACT_ATOMS: atom_id res chain seq x y z
N MET A 1 -28.41 3.07 -17.35
CA MET A 1 -27.19 2.89 -16.58
C MET A 1 -26.98 4.19 -15.79
N SER A 2 -27.31 4.19 -14.50
CA SER A 2 -27.14 5.35 -13.61
C SER A 2 -25.65 5.59 -13.45
N GLN A 3 -25.18 6.78 -13.77
CA GLN A 3 -23.85 7.24 -13.39
C GLN A 3 -23.79 7.22 -11.85
N ALA A 4 -23.06 6.27 -11.30
CA ALA A 4 -22.71 6.31 -9.90
C ALA A 4 -21.83 7.57 -9.70
N GLN A 5 -22.38 8.59 -9.03
CA GLN A 5 -21.58 9.69 -8.54
C GLN A 5 -20.42 9.10 -7.74
N SER A 6 -19.19 9.36 -8.17
CA SER A 6 -18.00 8.98 -7.43
C SER A 6 -18.05 9.66 -6.07
N VAL A 7 -18.36 8.88 -5.03
CA VAL A 7 -18.36 9.38 -3.65
C VAL A 7 -16.90 9.52 -3.25
N VAL A 8 -16.41 10.75 -3.21
CA VAL A 8 -15.08 11.04 -2.66
C VAL A 8 -15.17 10.87 -1.14
N VAL A 9 -14.40 9.91 -0.61
CA VAL A 9 -14.31 9.65 0.83
C VAL A 9 -13.03 10.31 1.34
N SER A 10 -13.16 11.10 2.42
CA SER A 10 -12.00 11.68 3.11
C SER A 10 -12.27 11.72 4.61
N ALA A 11 -11.25 11.42 5.41
CA ALA A 11 -11.38 11.40 6.86
C ALA A 11 -11.52 12.83 7.42
N PRO A 12 -12.42 13.08 8.40
CA PRO A 12 -12.50 14.36 9.07
C PRO A 12 -11.18 14.70 9.78
N ARG A 13 -10.79 15.97 9.72
CA ARG A 13 -9.59 16.50 10.41
C ARG A 13 -9.99 17.26 11.69
N GLY A 14 -9.01 17.41 12.59
CA GLY A 14 -9.19 18.17 13.82
C GLY A 14 -9.85 17.37 14.95
N SER A 15 -10.27 18.06 16.02
CA SER A 15 -10.72 17.47 17.28
C SER A 15 -12.22 17.20 17.37
N ALA A 16 -13.03 17.69 16.43
CA ALA A 16 -14.47 17.41 16.41
C ALA A 16 -14.71 15.93 16.05
N ILE A 17 -15.55 15.24 16.82
CA ILE A 17 -15.91 13.85 16.60
C ILE A 17 -17.35 13.71 16.12
N SER A 18 -17.60 12.74 15.26
CA SER A 18 -18.93 12.39 14.75
C SER A 18 -19.50 11.11 15.39
N CYS A 19 -18.65 10.38 16.09
CA CYS A 19 -19.01 9.20 16.87
C CYS A 19 -19.23 9.57 18.35
N LYS A 20 -19.81 8.65 19.14
CA LYS A 20 -20.08 8.87 20.58
C LYS A 20 -18.79 8.84 21.44
N ASN A 21 -17.70 8.30 20.92
CA ASN A 21 -16.42 8.20 21.62
C ASN A 21 -15.25 8.23 20.62
N TRP A 22 -14.05 8.55 21.12
CA TRP A 22 -12.84 8.65 20.31
C TRP A 22 -12.38 7.34 19.72
N GLN A 23 -12.60 6.22 20.39
CA GLN A 23 -12.18 4.91 19.91
C GLN A 23 -12.96 4.52 18.65
N SER A 24 -14.27 4.77 18.63
CA SER A 24 -15.11 4.57 17.43
C SER A 24 -14.79 5.58 16.33
N GLU A 25 -14.53 6.84 16.71
CA GLU A 25 -14.11 7.89 15.78
C GLU A 25 -12.76 7.56 15.12
N ALA A 26 -11.79 7.04 15.88
CA ALA A 26 -10.52 6.62 15.33
C ALA A 26 -10.69 5.51 14.28
N ALA A 27 -11.50 4.49 14.56
CA ALA A 27 -11.80 3.43 13.58
C ALA A 27 -12.52 3.99 12.34
N LEU A 28 -13.47 4.92 12.52
CA LEU A 28 -14.16 5.59 11.43
C LEU A 28 -13.19 6.37 10.52
N ARG A 29 -12.32 7.18 11.14
CA ARG A 29 -11.35 7.99 10.39
C ARG A 29 -10.35 7.11 9.65
N MET A 30 -9.89 6.02 10.24
CA MET A 30 -8.99 5.09 9.59
C MET A 30 -9.65 4.38 8.40
N LEU A 31 -10.90 3.94 8.52
CA LEU A 31 -11.66 3.39 7.40
C LEU A 31 -11.79 4.41 6.25
N MET A 32 -12.14 5.66 6.58
CA MET A 32 -12.27 6.73 5.57
C MET A 32 -10.92 7.11 4.96
N ASN A 33 -9.85 7.18 5.76
CA ASN A 33 -8.50 7.45 5.27
C ASN A 33 -8.02 6.38 4.28
N ASN A 34 -8.38 5.10 4.50
CA ASN A 34 -8.02 4.03 3.58
C ASN A 34 -8.63 4.20 2.18
N LEU A 35 -9.68 5.00 2.06
CA LEU A 35 -10.40 5.25 0.80
C LEU A 35 -10.21 6.69 0.27
N ASP A 36 -9.36 7.48 0.94
CA ASP A 36 -8.98 8.79 0.44
C ASP A 36 -8.28 8.64 -0.92
N PRO A 37 -8.62 9.45 -1.93
CA PRO A 37 -7.98 9.38 -3.26
C PRO A 37 -6.45 9.56 -3.24
N GLU A 38 -5.91 10.24 -2.24
CA GLU A 38 -4.46 10.36 -2.07
C GLU A 38 -3.82 9.07 -1.51
N VAL A 39 -4.62 8.17 -0.92
CA VAL A 39 -4.17 6.94 -0.26
C VAL A 39 -4.50 5.70 -1.08
N ALA A 40 -5.75 5.54 -1.48
CA ALA A 40 -6.24 4.35 -2.18
C ALA A 40 -5.75 4.25 -3.63
N GLU A 41 -5.57 3.02 -4.10
CA GLU A 41 -5.28 2.76 -5.51
C GLU A 41 -6.52 2.95 -6.41
N ARG A 42 -7.67 2.44 -5.96
CA ARG A 42 -8.97 2.57 -6.66
C ARG A 42 -10.09 2.76 -5.63
N PRO A 43 -10.26 3.98 -5.10
CA PRO A 43 -11.26 4.25 -4.07
C PRO A 43 -12.70 3.97 -4.52
N GLU A 44 -13.02 4.14 -5.80
CA GLU A 44 -14.32 3.84 -6.39
C GLU A 44 -14.71 2.37 -6.27
N ASP A 45 -13.74 1.46 -6.29
CA ASP A 45 -13.89 0.02 -6.11
C ASP A 45 -13.68 -0.44 -4.65
N LEU A 46 -13.47 0.50 -3.73
CA LEU A 46 -13.10 0.27 -2.32
C LEU A 46 -11.74 -0.43 -2.17
N VAL A 47 -10.88 -0.38 -3.20
CA VAL A 47 -9.56 -1.00 -3.22
C VAL A 47 -8.52 -0.02 -2.68
N VAL A 48 -7.90 -0.41 -1.59
CA VAL A 48 -6.89 0.39 -0.89
C VAL A 48 -5.51 0.21 -1.53
N TYR A 49 -5.03 -1.04 -1.61
CA TYR A 49 -3.74 -1.38 -2.24
C TYR A 49 -3.66 -2.86 -2.59
N GLY A 50 -2.59 -3.24 -3.31
CA GLY A 50 -2.25 -4.64 -3.59
C GLY A 50 -3.18 -5.33 -4.58
N GLY A 51 -3.66 -4.59 -5.56
CA GLY A 51 -4.49 -5.09 -6.65
C GLY A 51 -5.96 -5.23 -6.30
N THR A 52 -6.33 -6.00 -5.28
CA THR A 52 -7.73 -6.28 -4.89
C THR A 52 -8.00 -6.14 -3.39
N GLY A 53 -7.06 -5.63 -2.60
CA GLY A 53 -7.21 -5.44 -1.16
C GLY A 53 -8.20 -4.34 -0.80
N LYS A 54 -9.39 -4.72 -0.29
CA LYS A 54 -10.50 -3.81 -0.01
C LYS A 54 -10.61 -3.44 1.46
N ALA A 55 -11.12 -2.23 1.72
CA ALA A 55 -11.48 -1.76 3.06
C ALA A 55 -12.90 -2.17 3.48
N ALA A 56 -13.82 -2.31 2.53
CA ALA A 56 -15.18 -2.78 2.74
C ALA A 56 -15.64 -3.65 1.56
N ARG A 57 -16.61 -4.52 1.77
CA ARG A 57 -17.06 -5.50 0.77
C ARG A 57 -17.67 -4.81 -0.46
N ASP A 58 -18.56 -3.88 -0.19
CA ASP A 58 -19.31 -3.08 -1.15
C ASP A 58 -19.72 -1.74 -0.51
N TRP A 59 -20.21 -0.80 -1.31
CA TRP A 59 -20.64 0.51 -0.82
C TRP A 59 -21.76 0.45 0.22
N PRO A 60 -22.80 -0.39 0.07
CA PRO A 60 -23.79 -0.57 1.12
C PRO A 60 -23.19 -1.02 2.46
N SER A 61 -22.23 -1.94 2.43
CA SER A 61 -21.49 -2.38 3.64
C SER A 61 -20.65 -1.26 4.24
N PHE A 62 -19.95 -0.48 3.41
CA PHE A 62 -19.21 0.71 3.87
C PHE A 62 -20.13 1.68 4.63
N HIS A 63 -21.25 2.06 4.04
CA HIS A 63 -22.20 2.97 4.69
C HIS A 63 -22.81 2.39 5.97
N ALA A 64 -23.06 1.09 6.00
CA ALA A 64 -23.54 0.40 7.20
C ALA A 64 -22.48 0.39 8.32
N ILE A 65 -21.21 0.17 8.00
CA ILE A 65 -20.09 0.26 8.96
C ILE A 65 -20.00 1.68 9.53
N VAL A 66 -20.02 2.69 8.67
CA VAL A 66 -19.97 4.11 9.08
C VAL A 66 -21.11 4.45 10.03
N LYS A 67 -22.33 3.99 9.71
CA LYS A 67 -23.50 4.18 10.57
C LYS A 67 -23.31 3.50 11.93
N CYS A 68 -22.92 2.22 11.95
CA CYS A 68 -22.67 1.48 13.18
C CYS A 68 -21.62 2.18 14.07
N LEU A 69 -20.51 2.62 13.50
CA LEU A 69 -19.43 3.30 14.26
C LEU A 69 -19.91 4.60 14.91
N ARG A 70 -20.78 5.35 14.22
CA ARG A 70 -21.35 6.59 14.77
C ARG A 70 -22.32 6.34 15.92
N GLU A 71 -23.03 5.23 15.88
CA GLU A 71 -24.06 4.85 16.86
C GLU A 71 -23.50 4.01 18.02
N LEU A 72 -22.28 3.45 17.90
CA LEU A 72 -21.69 2.51 18.85
C LEU A 72 -21.45 3.14 20.22
N GLU A 73 -21.97 2.50 21.26
CA GLU A 73 -21.73 2.91 22.65
C GLU A 73 -20.33 2.53 23.15
N ALA A 74 -19.91 3.14 24.26
CA ALA A 74 -18.58 2.92 24.79
C ALA A 74 -18.34 1.51 25.36
N ASP A 75 -19.41 0.76 25.60
CA ASP A 75 -19.40 -0.64 26.07
C ASP A 75 -19.88 -1.65 25.00
N GLU A 76 -19.94 -1.23 23.74
CA GLU A 76 -20.31 -2.09 22.61
C GLU A 76 -19.12 -2.38 21.70
N THR A 77 -19.17 -3.50 21.00
CA THR A 77 -18.18 -3.94 20.02
C THR A 77 -18.86 -4.28 18.70
N LEU A 78 -18.43 -3.64 17.63
CA LEU A 78 -18.84 -3.95 16.25
C LEU A 78 -18.04 -5.14 15.72
N LEU A 79 -18.72 -6.17 15.22
CA LEU A 79 -18.11 -7.27 14.48
C LEU A 79 -18.28 -7.05 12.97
N VAL A 80 -17.16 -7.07 12.24
CA VAL A 80 -17.10 -6.96 10.78
C VAL A 80 -16.49 -8.24 10.20
N GLN A 81 -17.18 -8.85 9.25
CA GLN A 81 -16.68 -10.05 8.56
C GLN A 81 -16.60 -9.83 7.06
N SER A 82 -15.41 -10.06 6.51
CA SER A 82 -15.14 -9.86 5.08
C SER A 82 -15.76 -8.56 4.57
N GLY A 83 -15.46 -7.45 5.27
CA GLY A 83 -15.87 -6.11 4.92
C GLY A 83 -17.34 -5.76 5.09
N LYS A 84 -18.11 -6.57 5.84
CA LYS A 84 -19.54 -6.32 6.14
C LYS A 84 -19.78 -6.32 7.65
N PRO A 85 -20.53 -5.34 8.21
CA PRO A 85 -20.94 -5.37 9.61
C PRO A 85 -21.96 -6.49 9.80
N VAL A 86 -21.74 -7.37 10.77
CA VAL A 86 -22.59 -8.55 10.99
C VAL A 86 -23.23 -8.57 12.36
N ALA A 87 -22.66 -7.91 13.37
CA ALA A 87 -23.24 -7.81 14.69
C ALA A 87 -22.66 -6.63 15.49
N VAL A 88 -23.41 -6.16 16.46
CA VAL A 88 -22.96 -5.33 17.57
C VAL A 88 -23.24 -6.08 18.86
N PHE A 89 -22.22 -6.25 19.68
CA PHE A 89 -22.31 -6.94 20.97
C PHE A 89 -22.12 -5.95 22.10
N ARG A 90 -22.91 -6.09 23.17
CA ARG A 90 -22.59 -5.45 24.41
C ARG A 90 -21.39 -6.15 25.07
N THR A 91 -20.37 -5.38 25.39
CA THR A 91 -19.13 -5.84 25.99
C THR A 91 -18.81 -5.03 27.25
N HIS A 92 -17.70 -4.35 27.29
CA HIS A 92 -17.32 -3.45 28.37
C HIS A 92 -16.42 -2.33 27.85
N THR A 93 -16.21 -1.27 28.61
CA THR A 93 -15.51 -0.05 28.20
C THR A 93 -14.04 -0.27 27.80
N HIS A 94 -13.40 -1.33 28.26
CA HIS A 94 -12.03 -1.70 27.90
C HIS A 94 -11.96 -2.75 26.75
N ALA A 95 -13.10 -3.20 26.22
CA ALA A 95 -13.13 -4.10 25.07
C ALA A 95 -12.79 -3.36 23.78
N PRO A 96 -12.25 -4.04 22.77
CA PRO A 96 -12.08 -3.46 21.43
C PRO A 96 -13.42 -2.93 20.89
N ARG A 97 -13.42 -1.73 20.30
CA ARG A 97 -14.65 -1.18 19.66
C ARG A 97 -14.97 -1.89 18.36
N VAL A 98 -13.98 -2.46 17.69
CA VAL A 98 -14.17 -3.17 16.42
C VAL A 98 -13.39 -4.48 16.45
N LEU A 99 -14.02 -5.57 16.02
CA LEU A 99 -13.39 -6.84 15.69
C LEU A 99 -13.59 -7.11 14.21
N ILE A 100 -12.48 -7.34 13.51
CA ILE A 100 -12.49 -7.58 12.07
C ILE A 100 -11.98 -9.00 11.79
N ALA A 101 -12.74 -9.75 10.98
CA ALA A 101 -12.34 -11.05 10.49
C ALA A 101 -12.54 -11.08 8.97
N ASN A 102 -11.47 -11.28 8.22
CA ASN A 102 -11.52 -11.29 6.77
C ASN A 102 -11.17 -12.68 6.22
N SER A 103 -11.86 -13.07 5.13
CA SER A 103 -11.56 -14.27 4.34
C SER A 103 -11.55 -15.58 5.15
N ASN A 104 -12.37 -15.65 6.20
CA ASN A 104 -12.46 -16.83 7.06
C ASN A 104 -13.33 -17.90 6.43
N LEU A 105 -12.69 -18.84 5.72
CA LEU A 105 -13.32 -20.05 5.23
C LEU A 105 -12.98 -21.24 6.12
N VAL A 106 -13.94 -22.11 6.35
CA VAL A 106 -13.69 -23.40 7.01
C VAL A 106 -12.70 -24.20 6.15
N GLY A 107 -11.70 -24.81 6.75
CA GLY A 107 -10.56 -25.44 6.06
C GLY A 107 -10.95 -26.36 4.89
N ARG A 108 -12.02 -27.13 5.06
CA ARG A 108 -12.57 -27.99 3.99
C ARG A 108 -12.94 -27.23 2.70
N PHE A 109 -13.33 -25.96 2.80
CA PHE A 109 -13.77 -25.10 1.70
C PHE A 109 -12.78 -24.00 1.40
N ALA A 110 -11.61 -23.95 2.04
CA ALA A 110 -10.60 -22.91 1.90
C ALA A 110 -9.73 -23.16 0.66
N THR A 111 -10.35 -23.07 -0.52
CA THR A 111 -9.66 -23.09 -1.80
C THR A 111 -9.82 -21.75 -2.50
N TRP A 112 -8.86 -21.37 -3.34
CA TRP A 112 -8.95 -20.13 -4.11
C TRP A 112 -10.16 -20.09 -5.05
N ASP A 113 -10.54 -21.20 -5.66
CA ASP A 113 -11.70 -21.28 -6.57
C ASP A 113 -12.99 -20.97 -5.81
N HIS A 114 -13.16 -21.57 -4.63
CA HIS A 114 -14.32 -21.29 -3.79
C HIS A 114 -14.33 -19.86 -3.26
N PHE A 115 -13.17 -19.34 -2.83
CA PHE A 115 -13.02 -17.95 -2.43
C PHE A 115 -13.46 -17.00 -3.56
N ARG A 116 -12.97 -17.19 -4.78
CA ARG A 116 -13.31 -16.37 -5.95
C ARG A 116 -14.79 -16.51 -6.35
N GLU A 117 -15.38 -17.67 -6.17
CA GLU A 117 -16.82 -17.87 -6.36
C GLU A 117 -17.63 -17.02 -5.37
N LEU A 118 -17.28 -17.07 -4.09
CA LEU A 118 -17.93 -16.27 -3.06
C LEU A 118 -17.73 -14.77 -3.25
N GLU A 119 -16.56 -14.36 -3.66
CA GLU A 119 -16.24 -12.96 -3.97
C GLU A 119 -17.12 -12.43 -5.11
N ARG A 120 -17.26 -13.20 -6.22
CA ARG A 120 -18.16 -12.86 -7.33
C ARG A 120 -19.62 -12.78 -6.93
N LYS A 121 -20.04 -13.57 -5.93
CA LYS A 121 -21.38 -13.54 -5.37
C LYS A 121 -21.61 -12.40 -4.34
N GLY A 122 -20.59 -11.58 -4.06
CA GLY A 122 -20.64 -10.54 -3.04
C GLY A 122 -20.73 -11.09 -1.59
N LEU A 123 -20.32 -12.33 -1.36
CA LEU A 123 -20.37 -12.98 -0.05
C LEU A 123 -19.01 -12.96 0.66
N MET A 124 -17.95 -12.61 -0.03
CA MET A 124 -16.59 -12.59 0.45
C MET A 124 -15.88 -11.33 -0.05
N MET A 125 -14.81 -10.94 0.62
CA MET A 125 -13.94 -9.84 0.25
C MET A 125 -12.50 -10.22 0.52
N TYR A 126 -11.60 -9.88 -0.40
CA TYR A 126 -10.15 -9.94 -0.14
C TYR A 126 -9.73 -8.69 0.65
N GLY A 127 -9.59 -8.86 1.96
CA GLY A 127 -9.24 -7.79 2.88
C GLY A 127 -7.75 -7.81 3.22
N GLN A 128 -6.88 -7.61 2.25
CA GLN A 128 -5.43 -7.72 2.40
C GLN A 128 -4.89 -6.89 3.56
N MET A 129 -4.30 -7.60 4.54
CA MET A 129 -3.56 -7.02 5.69
C MET A 129 -4.16 -5.72 6.25
N THR A 130 -3.42 -4.62 6.15
CA THR A 130 -3.79 -3.31 6.69
C THR A 130 -4.92 -2.61 5.93
N ALA A 131 -5.20 -3.00 4.68
CA ALA A 131 -6.37 -2.53 3.93
C ALA A 131 -7.66 -3.03 4.58
N GLY A 132 -7.77 -4.34 4.79
CA GLY A 132 -8.96 -4.97 5.36
C GLY A 132 -9.15 -4.72 6.85
N SER A 133 -8.10 -4.34 7.57
CA SER A 133 -8.15 -4.00 9.02
C SER A 133 -8.23 -2.51 9.30
N TRP A 134 -8.27 -1.67 8.27
CA TRP A 134 -8.37 -0.20 8.36
C TRP A 134 -7.23 0.47 9.10
N ILE A 135 -6.03 -0.07 9.02
CA ILE A 135 -4.83 0.49 9.69
C ILE A 135 -3.74 0.92 8.70
N TYR A 136 -4.04 0.92 7.41
CA TYR A 136 -3.15 1.48 6.39
C TYR A 136 -3.26 3.01 6.39
N ILE A 137 -2.18 3.68 6.80
CA ILE A 137 -2.14 5.15 6.91
C ILE A 137 -1.89 5.80 5.53
N GLY A 138 -1.46 5.03 4.57
CA GLY A 138 -0.85 5.45 3.32
C GLY A 138 0.62 5.04 3.30
N SER A 139 1.40 5.60 2.39
CA SER A 139 2.82 5.26 2.22
C SER A 139 3.73 5.74 3.35
N GLN A 140 3.25 6.59 4.27
CA GLN A 140 4.06 7.14 5.38
C GLN A 140 4.71 6.07 6.25
N GLY A 141 3.95 5.06 6.70
CA GLY A 141 4.49 4.00 7.57
C GLY A 141 5.55 3.16 6.87
N ILE A 142 5.39 2.98 5.56
CA ILE A 142 6.34 2.23 4.72
C ILE A 142 7.59 3.07 4.47
N VAL A 143 7.46 4.37 4.21
CA VAL A 143 8.62 5.30 4.11
C VAL A 143 9.44 5.24 5.38
N GLN A 144 8.79 5.34 6.56
CA GLN A 144 9.48 5.30 7.84
C GLN A 144 10.23 3.99 8.05
N GLY A 145 9.57 2.84 7.88
CA GLY A 145 10.20 1.54 8.06
C GLY A 145 11.34 1.29 7.07
N THR A 146 11.17 1.71 5.83
CA THR A 146 12.20 1.59 4.78
C THR A 146 13.37 2.54 5.04
N TYR A 147 13.12 3.77 5.47
CA TYR A 147 14.14 4.72 5.88
C TYR A 147 15.03 4.15 6.99
N GLU A 148 14.44 3.61 8.05
CA GLU A 148 15.18 2.99 9.15
C GLU A 148 15.96 1.75 8.70
N THR A 149 15.38 0.95 7.79
CA THR A 149 16.06 -0.22 7.20
C THR A 149 17.28 0.20 6.40
N PHE A 150 17.16 1.20 5.53
CA PHE A 150 18.30 1.73 4.78
C PHE A 150 19.36 2.37 5.70
N GLY A 151 18.93 3.09 6.74
CA GLY A 151 19.84 3.59 7.76
C GLY A 151 20.59 2.47 8.50
N ALA A 152 19.93 1.36 8.79
CA ALA A 152 20.58 0.19 9.38
C ALA A 152 21.58 -0.48 8.41
N VAL A 153 21.21 -0.60 7.13
CA VAL A 153 22.11 -1.09 6.06
C VAL A 153 23.34 -0.18 5.93
N ALA A 154 23.13 1.14 5.93
CA ALA A 154 24.22 2.12 5.89
C ALA A 154 25.20 1.93 7.06
N ARG A 155 24.69 1.84 8.28
CA ARG A 155 25.52 1.64 9.48
C ARG A 155 26.27 0.31 9.43
N LYS A 156 25.60 -0.77 9.05
CA LYS A 156 26.16 -2.12 9.10
C LYS A 156 27.19 -2.39 7.99
N HIS A 157 26.97 -1.85 6.78
CA HIS A 157 27.71 -2.26 5.59
C HIS A 157 28.50 -1.14 4.91
N PHE A 158 28.15 0.12 5.15
CA PHE A 158 28.69 1.27 4.37
C PHE A 158 29.20 2.42 5.22
N GLY A 159 29.59 2.16 6.48
CA GLY A 159 30.21 3.19 7.33
C GLY A 159 29.27 4.32 7.76
N GLY A 160 27.95 4.08 7.75
CA GLY A 160 26.95 5.01 8.28
C GLY A 160 26.22 5.87 7.24
N THR A 161 26.55 5.76 5.94
CA THR A 161 25.89 6.52 4.87
C THR A 161 25.69 5.69 3.61
N LEU A 162 24.62 5.98 2.86
CA LEU A 162 24.41 5.44 1.51
C LEU A 162 24.80 6.45 0.41
N ALA A 163 25.43 7.56 0.76
CA ALA A 163 25.92 8.53 -0.20
C ALA A 163 26.90 7.88 -1.20
N GLY A 164 26.58 7.98 -2.51
CA GLY A 164 27.35 7.32 -3.58
C GLY A 164 27.01 5.83 -3.75
N ARG A 165 26.01 5.30 -3.07
CA ARG A 165 25.55 3.92 -3.24
C ARG A 165 24.37 3.83 -4.19
N PHE A 166 24.31 2.70 -4.92
CA PHE A 166 23.26 2.36 -5.87
C PHE A 166 22.32 1.33 -5.26
N VAL A 167 21.04 1.70 -5.14
CA VAL A 167 19.94 0.81 -4.69
C VAL A 167 19.09 0.45 -5.89
N LEU A 168 18.72 -0.82 -6.02
CA LEU A 168 17.80 -1.32 -7.04
C LEU A 168 16.56 -1.92 -6.39
N THR A 169 15.39 -1.58 -6.92
CA THR A 169 14.11 -2.17 -6.51
C THR A 169 13.17 -2.36 -7.69
N ALA A 170 12.11 -3.15 -7.49
CA ALA A 170 11.04 -3.31 -8.47
C ALA A 170 9.67 -3.11 -7.81
N GLY A 171 8.70 -2.58 -8.60
CA GLY A 171 7.37 -2.21 -8.14
C GLY A 171 7.33 -0.85 -7.44
N LEU A 172 6.61 0.10 -8.06
CA LEU A 172 6.42 1.46 -7.53
C LEU A 172 4.95 1.74 -7.17
N GLY A 173 4.22 0.69 -6.81
CA GLY A 173 2.86 0.76 -6.27
C GLY A 173 2.81 1.35 -4.86
N GLY A 174 1.70 1.11 -4.14
CA GLY A 174 1.44 1.68 -2.81
C GLY A 174 2.54 1.44 -1.79
N MET A 175 3.16 0.24 -1.80
CA MET A 175 4.25 -0.11 -0.89
C MET A 175 5.62 0.17 -1.50
N GLY A 176 5.92 -0.39 -2.68
CA GLY A 176 7.23 -0.29 -3.31
C GLY A 176 7.63 1.15 -3.65
N GLY A 177 6.66 2.00 -4.02
CA GLY A 177 6.91 3.40 -4.33
C GLY A 177 7.47 4.23 -3.17
N ALA A 178 7.32 3.78 -1.93
CA ALA A 178 7.91 4.44 -0.76
C ALA A 178 9.44 4.29 -0.69
N GLN A 179 9.99 3.26 -1.33
CA GLN A 179 11.43 2.99 -1.29
C GLN A 179 12.26 4.07 -1.97
N THR A 180 11.74 4.67 -3.04
CA THR A 180 12.43 5.74 -3.77
C THR A 180 12.70 6.94 -2.87
N LEU A 181 11.70 7.42 -2.15
CA LEU A 181 11.85 8.51 -1.20
C LEU A 181 12.76 8.12 -0.01
N ALA A 182 12.54 6.94 0.57
CA ALA A 182 13.33 6.48 1.72
C ALA A 182 14.82 6.33 1.38
N ALA A 183 15.16 5.91 0.16
CA ALA A 183 16.53 5.80 -0.31
C ALA A 183 17.17 7.18 -0.47
N THR A 184 16.49 8.13 -1.11
CA THR A 184 17.01 9.51 -1.27
C THR A 184 17.17 10.24 0.06
N MET A 185 16.29 10.00 1.04
CA MET A 185 16.45 10.49 2.41
C MET A 185 17.67 9.91 3.14
N ASN A 186 18.25 8.82 2.65
CA ASN A 186 19.51 8.21 3.11
C ASN A 186 20.67 8.53 2.14
N ASP A 187 20.54 9.54 1.29
CA ASP A 187 21.52 9.99 0.29
C ASP A 187 21.85 8.97 -0.82
N ALA A 188 21.07 7.89 -0.96
CA ALA A 188 21.29 6.87 -1.99
C ALA A 188 20.77 7.31 -3.37
N ALA A 189 21.44 6.84 -4.43
CA ALA A 189 20.86 6.81 -5.77
C ALA A 189 20.05 5.51 -5.93
N ILE A 190 18.76 5.60 -6.31
CA ILE A 190 17.88 4.44 -6.45
C ILE A 190 17.23 4.35 -7.83
N LEU A 191 17.23 3.15 -8.41
CA LEU A 191 16.48 2.78 -9.59
C LEU A 191 15.30 1.90 -9.18
N GLY A 192 14.08 2.36 -9.43
CA GLY A 192 12.86 1.59 -9.27
C GLY A 192 12.29 1.20 -10.64
N VAL A 193 12.07 -0.08 -10.87
CA VAL A 193 11.51 -0.60 -12.13
C VAL A 193 10.04 -0.90 -11.95
N ASP A 194 9.16 -0.39 -12.83
CA ASP A 194 7.74 -0.73 -12.84
C ASP A 194 7.23 -0.83 -14.28
N VAL A 195 6.36 -1.79 -14.55
CA VAL A 195 5.76 -2.00 -15.88
C VAL A 195 4.70 -0.96 -16.21
N ASP A 196 4.11 -0.32 -15.21
CA ASP A 196 3.02 0.64 -15.34
C ASP A 196 3.54 2.08 -15.18
N PRO A 197 3.64 2.85 -16.27
CA PRO A 197 4.11 4.23 -16.21
C PRO A 197 3.23 5.13 -15.32
N SER A 198 1.96 4.80 -15.16
CA SER A 198 1.04 5.60 -14.33
C SER A 198 1.41 5.52 -12.84
N ARG A 199 1.94 4.39 -12.38
CA ARG A 199 2.44 4.23 -11.01
C ARG A 199 3.67 5.08 -10.77
N ILE A 200 4.59 5.12 -11.73
CA ILE A 200 5.79 5.98 -11.65
C ILE A 200 5.36 7.45 -11.67
N GLN A 201 4.44 7.82 -12.56
CA GLN A 201 3.93 9.19 -12.64
C GLN A 201 3.32 9.64 -11.31
N LYS A 202 2.49 8.79 -10.67
CA LYS A 202 1.95 9.08 -9.32
C LYS A 202 3.07 9.34 -8.30
N ARG A 203 4.22 8.68 -8.40
CA ARG A 203 5.37 8.92 -7.51
C ARG A 203 6.06 10.26 -7.81
N LEU A 204 6.13 10.67 -9.07
CA LEU A 204 6.61 12.00 -9.45
C LEU A 204 5.67 13.09 -8.91
N ASP A 205 4.38 12.95 -9.15
CA ASP A 205 3.36 13.94 -8.75
C ASP A 205 3.30 14.13 -7.23
N THR A 206 3.60 13.08 -6.46
CA THR A 206 3.61 13.10 -4.99
C THR A 206 4.99 13.37 -4.38
N GLY A 207 6.03 13.58 -5.20
CA GLY A 207 7.39 13.86 -4.72
C GLY A 207 8.12 12.64 -4.12
N TYR A 208 7.70 11.42 -4.48
CA TYR A 208 8.35 10.18 -4.05
C TYR A 208 9.43 9.71 -5.02
N CYS A 209 9.41 10.19 -6.26
CA CYS A 209 10.39 9.89 -7.29
C CYS A 209 10.78 11.20 -7.99
N ASP A 210 12.05 11.33 -8.37
CA ASP A 210 12.57 12.57 -8.97
C ASP A 210 12.49 12.56 -10.51
N ARG A 211 12.69 11.40 -11.14
CA ARG A 211 12.77 11.26 -12.60
C ARG A 211 12.11 9.97 -13.10
N MET A 212 11.69 9.98 -14.35
CA MET A 212 11.18 8.80 -15.06
C MET A 212 11.78 8.72 -16.46
N THR A 213 12.07 7.51 -16.91
CA THR A 213 12.44 7.20 -18.29
C THR A 213 12.04 5.77 -18.65
N ALA A 214 11.96 5.45 -19.95
CA ALA A 214 11.85 4.09 -20.45
C ALA A 214 13.19 3.56 -20.99
N ASP A 215 14.24 4.36 -20.94
CA ASP A 215 15.57 4.02 -21.41
C ASP A 215 16.49 3.65 -20.25
N LEU A 216 16.93 2.39 -20.21
CA LEU A 216 17.81 1.88 -19.16
C LEU A 216 19.17 2.57 -19.16
N ASP A 217 19.72 2.89 -20.33
CA ASP A 217 21.04 3.53 -20.41
C ASP A 217 20.99 4.97 -19.88
N GLU A 218 19.90 5.68 -20.16
CA GLU A 218 19.66 7.00 -19.59
C GLU A 218 19.48 6.93 -18.06
N ALA A 219 18.67 5.99 -17.56
CA ALA A 219 18.49 5.79 -16.13
C ALA A 219 19.80 5.52 -15.41
N LEU A 220 20.60 4.60 -15.96
CA LEU A 220 21.92 4.25 -15.40
C LEU A 220 22.92 5.40 -15.48
N ARG A 221 22.84 6.24 -16.50
CA ARG A 221 23.67 7.46 -16.57
C ARG A 221 23.35 8.40 -15.41
N TRP A 222 22.06 8.68 -15.16
CA TRP A 222 21.64 9.53 -14.04
C TRP A 222 22.03 8.94 -12.67
N ILE A 223 21.91 7.63 -12.50
CA ILE A 223 22.34 6.95 -11.27
C ILE A 223 23.84 7.12 -11.04
N ARG A 224 24.69 6.92 -12.08
CA ARG A 224 26.15 7.09 -11.96
C ARG A 224 26.54 8.54 -11.66
N GLU A 225 25.87 9.50 -12.27
CA GLU A 225 26.09 10.94 -12.00
C GLU A 225 25.76 11.26 -10.52
N ALA A 226 24.65 10.74 -9.99
CA ALA A 226 24.26 10.92 -8.60
C ALA A 226 25.23 10.22 -7.63
N GLN A 227 25.66 8.99 -7.95
CA GLN A 227 26.68 8.27 -7.17
C GLN A 227 28.00 9.07 -7.09
N ALA A 228 28.50 9.57 -8.23
CA ALA A 228 29.73 10.38 -8.28
C ALA A 228 29.61 11.69 -7.48
N ALA A 229 28.44 12.32 -7.53
CA ALA A 229 28.12 13.51 -6.76
C ALA A 229 27.81 13.23 -5.27
N LYS A 230 27.67 11.96 -4.87
CA LYS A 230 27.24 11.52 -3.53
C LYS A 230 25.93 12.18 -3.10
N LYS A 231 24.96 12.27 -4.01
CA LYS A 231 23.65 12.87 -3.78
C LYS A 231 22.56 11.83 -3.98
N GLY A 232 21.53 11.91 -3.15
CA GLY A 232 20.29 11.15 -3.34
C GLY A 232 19.63 11.51 -4.68
N LEU A 233 19.21 10.50 -5.42
CA LEU A 233 18.42 10.63 -6.64
C LEU A 233 17.55 9.39 -6.81
N SER A 234 16.29 9.58 -7.10
CA SER A 234 15.38 8.49 -7.43
C SER A 234 14.95 8.52 -8.89
N VAL A 235 15.09 7.39 -9.55
CA VAL A 235 14.74 7.20 -10.97
C VAL A 235 13.74 6.05 -11.09
N GLY A 236 12.58 6.32 -11.69
CA GLY A 236 11.62 5.32 -12.13
C GLY A 236 11.91 4.89 -13.56
N LEU A 237 12.12 3.59 -13.78
CA LEU A 237 12.30 3.01 -15.09
C LEU A 237 11.02 2.28 -15.49
N VAL A 238 10.42 2.68 -16.61
CA VAL A 238 9.30 1.94 -17.22
C VAL A 238 9.86 0.68 -17.88
N GLY A 239 9.56 -0.49 -17.31
CA GLY A 239 10.08 -1.75 -17.82
C GLY A 239 9.66 -2.94 -16.97
N ASN A 240 9.89 -4.13 -17.52
CA ASN A 240 9.66 -5.38 -16.81
C ASN A 240 10.95 -5.77 -16.05
N ALA A 241 10.85 -5.89 -14.72
CA ALA A 241 11.99 -6.27 -13.90
C ALA A 241 12.57 -7.64 -14.29
N ALA A 242 11.71 -8.56 -14.78
CA ALA A 242 12.14 -9.87 -15.26
C ALA A 242 13.07 -9.78 -16.50
N ASP A 243 13.02 -8.69 -17.25
CA ASP A 243 13.90 -8.44 -18.39
C ASP A 243 15.08 -7.54 -18.00
N VAL A 244 14.81 -6.49 -17.21
CA VAL A 244 15.80 -5.49 -16.83
C VAL A 244 16.90 -6.09 -15.93
N LEU A 245 16.53 -6.90 -14.93
CA LEU A 245 17.52 -7.46 -14.00
C LEU A 245 18.52 -8.41 -14.69
N PRO A 246 18.09 -9.39 -15.51
CA PRO A 246 19.02 -10.22 -16.29
C PRO A 246 19.93 -9.38 -17.18
N LEU A 247 19.39 -8.38 -17.89
CA LEU A 247 20.17 -7.50 -18.76
C LEU A 247 21.23 -6.72 -17.99
N MET A 248 20.93 -6.26 -16.76
CA MET A 248 21.92 -5.62 -15.90
C MET A 248 23.04 -6.57 -15.50
N VAL A 249 22.70 -7.83 -15.17
CA VAL A 249 23.69 -8.87 -14.85
C VAL A 249 24.59 -9.15 -16.06
N GLU A 250 24.03 -9.32 -17.25
CA GLU A 250 24.79 -9.52 -18.51
C GLU A 250 25.75 -8.36 -18.79
N ARG A 251 25.37 -7.13 -18.45
CA ARG A 251 26.19 -5.94 -18.61
C ARG A 251 27.18 -5.71 -17.46
N GLY A 252 27.23 -6.60 -16.46
CA GLY A 252 28.10 -6.46 -15.28
C GLY A 252 27.75 -5.30 -14.38
N ILE A 253 26.48 -4.84 -14.40
CA ILE A 253 25.99 -3.75 -13.56
C ILE A 253 25.46 -4.35 -12.26
N ILE A 254 26.19 -4.09 -11.17
CA ILE A 254 25.89 -4.65 -9.85
C ILE A 254 25.51 -3.50 -8.91
N PRO A 255 24.26 -3.43 -8.40
CA PRO A 255 23.88 -2.47 -7.38
C PRO A 255 24.54 -2.82 -6.03
N ASP A 256 24.76 -1.81 -5.19
CA ASP A 256 25.24 -2.00 -3.80
C ASP A 256 24.18 -2.66 -2.92
N VAL A 257 22.91 -2.37 -3.17
CA VAL A 257 21.75 -2.91 -2.44
C VAL A 257 20.65 -3.28 -3.42
N VAL A 258 20.10 -4.47 -3.28
CA VAL A 258 18.86 -4.88 -3.96
C VAL A 258 17.78 -5.08 -2.90
N THR A 259 16.61 -4.55 -3.16
CA THR A 259 15.47 -4.66 -2.25
C THR A 259 14.17 -4.90 -3.02
N ASP A 260 13.20 -5.43 -2.35
CA ASP A 260 11.84 -5.61 -2.83
C ASP A 260 10.86 -5.32 -1.69
N GLN A 261 9.75 -4.67 -2.02
CA GLN A 261 8.69 -4.38 -1.07
C GLN A 261 7.35 -4.53 -1.77
N THR A 262 7.00 -5.77 -2.07
CA THR A 262 5.80 -6.14 -2.81
C THR A 262 4.71 -6.63 -1.86
N SER A 263 3.47 -6.19 -2.07
CA SER A 263 2.30 -6.72 -1.37
C SER A 263 1.79 -8.02 -2.02
N ALA A 264 2.68 -8.99 -2.20
CA ALA A 264 2.48 -10.19 -3.02
C ALA A 264 1.66 -11.31 -2.34
N HIS A 265 0.64 -10.99 -1.55
CA HIS A 265 -0.24 -12.00 -0.96
C HIS A 265 -1.34 -12.49 -1.91
N ASP A 266 -1.61 -11.76 -2.98
CA ASP A 266 -2.47 -12.18 -4.08
C ASP A 266 -1.61 -12.56 -5.28
N MET A 267 -1.44 -13.86 -5.50
CA MET A 267 -0.59 -14.38 -6.59
C MET A 267 -1.13 -14.08 -8.00
N LEU A 268 -2.38 -13.68 -8.12
CA LEU A 268 -3.01 -13.38 -9.42
C LEU A 268 -3.05 -11.90 -9.74
N ASN A 269 -3.16 -11.03 -8.72
CA ASN A 269 -3.40 -9.60 -8.94
C ASN A 269 -2.35 -8.71 -8.23
N GLY A 270 -1.48 -9.27 -7.40
CA GLY A 270 -0.51 -8.52 -6.63
C GLY A 270 0.74 -8.19 -7.43
N TYR A 271 1.53 -9.18 -7.73
CA TYR A 271 2.78 -9.03 -8.48
C TYR A 271 2.90 -10.17 -9.49
N VAL A 272 2.68 -9.84 -10.74
CA VAL A 272 2.85 -10.78 -11.85
C VAL A 272 3.81 -10.15 -12.84
N PRO A 273 4.96 -10.78 -13.14
CA PRO A 273 5.83 -10.33 -14.22
C PRO A 273 5.04 -10.30 -15.54
N HIS A 274 5.25 -9.28 -16.34
CA HIS A 274 4.62 -9.17 -17.63
C HIS A 274 5.37 -10.06 -18.63
N GLY A 275 4.64 -10.97 -19.31
CA GLY A 275 5.21 -11.87 -20.33
C GLY A 275 4.74 -13.29 -20.18
#